data_4bed1a42d33bd7fb63e7c419af2902ec
#
_entry.id   4bed1a42d33bd7fb63e7c419af2902ec
#
_cell.length_a   1.000
_cell.length_b   1.000
_cell.length_c   1.000
_cell.angle_alpha   90.00
_cell.angle_beta   90.00
_cell.angle_gamma   90.00
#
_symmetry.space_group_name_H-M   'P 1'
#
loop_
_entity.id
_entity.type
_entity.pdbx_description
1 polymer ?
#
loop_
_entity_poly.entity_id
_entity_poly.type
_entity_poly.pdbx_seq_one_letter_code
_entity_poly.pdbx_strand_id
1 'polypeptide(L)'
;MHNPLLAKAIWQHLPETYRLRLASIDVIDCLDSTQTWLDQQLPTLQREWRLCAAVQQKAGHGRQDRVWFSGSGQVAFSWRGWVAVEPEYVGLFSLNAALAVQSALITLGVSQVQLKWPNDIYIADRKLAGMLTTVVQRRGHLCDVILGIGLNRLSIALPSEAIALEGKIARLPSVAELIAAISHQWLRRLDALSSAHGRAEIREAWLSSALWLGLPIKVWQGNQSVEGIWLGITDRGALRLATNTGEQVFMADEVKLRPLD
;
A
#
# COMPACT_ATOMS: atom_id res chain seq x y z
N MET A 1 4.11 4.60 -24.42
CA MET A 1 4.94 3.58 -25.12
C MET A 1 5.33 2.55 -24.06
N HIS A 2 5.47 1.26 -24.40
CA HIS A 2 5.97 0.26 -23.45
C HIS A 2 7.47 0.45 -23.20
N ASN A 3 7.93 0.21 -21.97
CA ASN A 3 9.32 0.33 -21.56
C ASN A 3 9.91 -1.05 -21.21
N PRO A 4 10.37 -1.80 -22.20
CA PRO A 4 10.85 -3.17 -22.02
C PRO A 4 12.14 -3.24 -21.19
N LEU A 5 12.98 -2.21 -21.20
CA LEU A 5 14.23 -2.19 -20.42
C LEU A 5 13.94 -2.16 -18.93
N LEU A 6 13.00 -1.30 -18.49
CA LEU A 6 12.61 -1.25 -17.09
C LEU A 6 11.84 -2.52 -16.67
N ALA A 7 10.98 -3.08 -17.53
CA ALA A 7 10.32 -4.35 -17.27
C ALA A 7 11.33 -5.49 -17.06
N LYS A 8 12.35 -5.59 -17.93
CA LYS A 8 13.45 -6.55 -17.80
C LYS A 8 14.24 -6.34 -16.49
N ALA A 9 14.53 -5.09 -16.12
CA ALA A 9 15.23 -4.78 -14.88
C ALA A 9 14.41 -5.21 -13.64
N ILE A 10 13.10 -4.96 -13.60
CA ILE A 10 12.22 -5.43 -12.51
C ILE A 10 12.26 -6.97 -12.44
N TRP A 11 12.09 -7.64 -13.58
CA TRP A 11 12.12 -9.10 -13.66
C TRP A 11 13.43 -9.69 -13.13
N GLN A 12 14.58 -9.10 -13.46
CA GLN A 12 15.90 -9.56 -13.03
C GLN A 12 16.11 -9.45 -11.52
N HIS A 13 15.54 -8.42 -10.87
CA HIS A 13 15.63 -8.23 -9.42
C HIS A 13 14.64 -9.09 -8.63
N LEU A 14 13.62 -9.67 -9.26
CA LEU A 14 12.69 -10.57 -8.58
C LEU A 14 13.30 -11.95 -8.38
N PRO A 15 13.15 -12.57 -7.19
CA PRO A 15 13.52 -13.96 -6.96
C PRO A 15 12.78 -14.92 -7.93
N GLU A 16 13.45 -15.95 -8.40
CA GLU A 16 12.92 -16.90 -9.38
C GLU A 16 11.61 -17.55 -8.92
N THR A 17 11.51 -17.90 -7.64
CA THR A 17 10.31 -18.49 -7.03
C THR A 17 9.05 -17.66 -7.20
N TYR A 18 9.18 -16.34 -7.32
CA TYR A 18 8.03 -15.44 -7.52
C TYR A 18 7.74 -15.14 -8.97
N ARG A 19 8.72 -15.30 -9.86
CA ARG A 19 8.52 -15.12 -11.31
C ARG A 19 7.48 -16.08 -11.86
N LEU A 20 7.39 -17.29 -11.32
CA LEU A 20 6.40 -18.30 -11.69
C LEU A 20 4.96 -17.91 -11.32
N ARG A 21 4.77 -16.93 -10.46
CA ARG A 21 3.45 -16.38 -10.09
C ARG A 21 3.05 -15.15 -10.92
N LEU A 22 3.86 -14.76 -11.91
CA LEU A 22 3.60 -13.57 -12.72
C LEU A 22 3.07 -13.95 -14.10
N ALA A 23 1.86 -13.46 -14.42
CA ALA A 23 1.33 -13.51 -15.78
C ALA A 23 2.04 -12.50 -16.69
N SER A 24 2.32 -11.28 -16.20
CA SER A 24 3.06 -10.26 -16.94
C SER A 24 3.65 -9.18 -16.03
N ILE A 25 4.67 -8.48 -16.56
CA ILE A 25 5.16 -7.19 -16.07
C ILE A 25 5.05 -6.20 -17.23
N ASP A 26 4.12 -5.28 -17.11
CA ASP A 26 3.88 -4.23 -18.09
C ASP A 26 4.41 -2.90 -17.56
N VAL A 27 5.38 -2.30 -18.25
CA VAL A 27 5.89 -0.97 -17.90
C VAL A 27 5.57 -0.01 -19.04
N ILE A 28 4.92 1.11 -18.66
CA ILE A 28 4.41 2.10 -19.61
C ILE A 28 5.03 3.46 -19.29
N ASP A 29 5.58 4.14 -20.28
CA ASP A 29 6.23 5.43 -20.03
C ASP A 29 5.25 6.46 -19.50
N CYS A 30 4.05 6.54 -20.08
CA CYS A 30 3.04 7.50 -19.65
C CYS A 30 1.63 6.93 -19.84
N LEU A 31 0.85 6.94 -18.76
CA LEU A 31 -0.57 6.53 -18.74
C LEU A 31 -1.35 7.37 -17.72
N ASP A 32 -2.66 7.20 -17.66
CA ASP A 32 -3.47 7.94 -16.69
C ASP A 32 -3.25 7.38 -15.28
N SER A 33 -3.45 6.08 -15.07
CA SER A 33 -3.23 5.41 -13.78
C SER A 33 -2.92 3.93 -14.00
N THR A 34 -1.94 3.39 -13.28
CA THR A 34 -1.61 1.95 -13.31
C THR A 34 -2.77 1.09 -12.83
N GLN A 35 -3.58 1.59 -11.88
CA GLN A 35 -4.79 0.90 -11.44
C GLN A 35 -5.88 0.88 -12.51
N THR A 36 -6.17 2.03 -13.12
CA THR A 36 -7.16 2.13 -14.21
C THR A 36 -6.75 1.27 -15.40
N TRP A 37 -5.45 1.22 -15.72
CA TRP A 37 -4.94 0.36 -16.79
C TRP A 37 -5.17 -1.12 -16.48
N LEU A 38 -4.87 -1.57 -15.24
CA LEU A 38 -5.10 -2.95 -14.84
C LEU A 38 -6.58 -3.32 -14.76
N ASP A 39 -7.44 -2.38 -14.38
CA ASP A 39 -8.89 -2.62 -14.31
C ASP A 39 -9.48 -2.95 -15.69
N GLN A 40 -8.94 -2.35 -16.74
CA GLN A 40 -9.32 -2.59 -18.14
C GLN A 40 -8.79 -3.92 -18.70
N GLN A 41 -7.86 -4.60 -18.01
CA GLN A 41 -7.35 -5.89 -18.45
C GLN A 41 -8.28 -7.02 -18.04
N LEU A 42 -8.19 -8.16 -18.73
CA LEU A 42 -8.87 -9.38 -18.29
C LEU A 42 -8.30 -9.85 -16.94
N PRO A 43 -9.13 -10.46 -16.08
CA PRO A 43 -8.65 -11.09 -14.85
C PRO A 43 -7.56 -12.12 -15.14
N THR A 44 -6.59 -12.24 -14.23
CA THR A 44 -5.58 -13.30 -14.28
C THR A 44 -6.19 -14.66 -13.93
N LEU A 45 -5.48 -15.75 -14.24
CA LEU A 45 -5.79 -17.05 -13.68
C LEU A 45 -5.56 -17.07 -12.16
N GLN A 46 -6.17 -18.00 -11.45
CA GLN A 46 -5.93 -18.17 -10.02
C GLN A 46 -4.44 -18.38 -9.76
N ARG A 47 -3.90 -17.69 -8.72
CA ARG A 47 -2.49 -17.69 -8.30
C ARG A 47 -1.51 -16.97 -9.25
N GLU A 48 -1.98 -16.40 -10.33
CA GLU A 48 -1.16 -15.54 -11.17
C GLU A 48 -1.42 -14.07 -10.86
N TRP A 49 -0.37 -13.26 -11.01
CA TRP A 49 -0.41 -11.83 -10.77
C TRP A 49 0.08 -11.07 -12.00
N ARG A 50 -0.52 -9.94 -12.25
CA ARG A 50 -0.07 -8.98 -13.25
C ARG A 50 0.42 -7.72 -12.57
N LEU A 51 1.60 -7.24 -12.98
CA LEU A 51 2.17 -5.98 -12.55
C LEU A 51 2.08 -4.96 -13.68
N CYS A 52 1.59 -3.76 -13.38
CA CYS A 52 1.72 -2.59 -14.23
C CYS A 52 2.48 -1.51 -13.50
N ALA A 53 3.56 -0.98 -14.10
CA ALA A 53 4.30 0.18 -13.59
C ALA A 53 4.29 1.31 -14.61
N ALA A 54 4.40 2.55 -14.13
CA ALA A 54 4.44 3.74 -14.96
C ALA A 54 5.66 4.61 -14.62
N VAL A 55 6.31 5.15 -15.66
CA VAL A 55 7.33 6.20 -15.47
C VAL A 55 6.65 7.50 -15.06
N GLN A 56 5.47 7.78 -15.62
CA GLN A 56 4.64 8.93 -15.28
C GLN A 56 3.15 8.58 -15.33
N GLN A 57 2.40 9.02 -14.32
CA GLN A 57 0.93 9.01 -14.34
C GLN A 57 0.38 10.43 -14.53
N LYS A 58 -0.60 10.58 -15.44
CA LYS A 58 -1.30 11.87 -15.68
C LYS A 58 -2.45 12.11 -14.71
N ALA A 59 -3.10 11.04 -14.26
CA ALA A 59 -4.27 11.06 -13.38
C ALA A 59 -4.10 10.03 -12.25
N GLY A 60 -2.91 9.97 -11.63
CA GLY A 60 -2.67 9.15 -10.45
C GLY A 60 -3.63 9.56 -9.33
N HIS A 61 -4.27 8.60 -8.69
CA HIS A 61 -5.26 8.87 -7.65
C HIS A 61 -4.99 8.04 -6.39
N GLY A 62 -5.39 8.60 -5.26
CA GLY A 62 -5.42 7.96 -3.96
C GLY A 62 -6.86 7.76 -3.50
N ARG A 63 -7.05 7.48 -2.22
CA ARG A 63 -8.38 7.38 -1.61
C ARG A 63 -9.12 8.73 -1.63
N GLN A 64 -10.46 8.67 -1.74
CA GLN A 64 -11.33 9.85 -1.75
C GLN A 64 -10.94 10.87 -2.83
N ASP A 65 -10.65 10.38 -4.04
CA ASP A 65 -10.32 11.16 -5.25
C ASP A 65 -9.14 12.14 -5.09
N ARG A 66 -8.26 11.90 -4.10
CA ARG A 66 -7.05 12.70 -3.94
C ARG A 66 -6.06 12.40 -5.06
N VAL A 67 -5.48 13.44 -5.61
CA VAL A 67 -4.43 13.29 -6.63
C VAL A 67 -3.18 12.69 -5.99
N TRP A 68 -2.64 11.65 -6.65
CA TRP A 68 -1.30 11.13 -6.36
C TRP A 68 -0.32 11.68 -7.41
N PHE A 69 0.63 12.48 -6.97
CA PHE A 69 1.68 12.96 -7.84
C PHE A 69 2.65 11.83 -8.23
N SER A 70 2.87 11.66 -9.53
CA SER A 70 3.70 10.58 -10.06
C SER A 70 4.48 11.09 -11.27
N GLY A 71 5.50 11.89 -11.01
CA GLY A 71 6.47 12.36 -12.01
C GLY A 71 7.61 11.37 -12.25
N SER A 72 8.44 11.66 -13.25
CA SER A 72 9.60 10.84 -13.58
C SER A 72 10.54 10.67 -12.38
N GLY A 73 10.97 9.43 -12.15
CA GLY A 73 11.85 9.06 -11.04
C GLY A 73 11.12 8.74 -9.72
N GLN A 74 9.81 8.95 -9.63
CA GLN A 74 8.95 8.43 -8.56
C GLN A 74 8.60 6.96 -8.82
N VAL A 75 8.08 6.27 -7.82
CA VAL A 75 7.61 4.89 -7.98
C VAL A 75 6.08 4.88 -8.03
N ALA A 76 5.54 4.38 -9.12
CA ALA A 76 4.11 4.16 -9.29
C ALA A 76 3.88 2.83 -10.00
N PHE A 77 3.25 1.89 -9.31
CA PHE A 77 2.91 0.60 -9.89
C PHE A 77 1.69 -0.01 -9.20
N SER A 78 1.08 -0.97 -9.86
CA SER A 78 -0.04 -1.71 -9.32
C SER A 78 0.09 -3.20 -9.60
N TRP A 79 -0.48 -4.01 -8.71
CA TRP A 79 -0.66 -5.44 -8.85
C TRP A 79 -2.13 -5.76 -9.07
N ARG A 80 -2.45 -6.75 -9.92
CA ARG A 80 -3.77 -7.36 -10.01
C ARG A 80 -3.66 -8.86 -9.92
N GLY A 81 -4.54 -9.47 -9.12
CA GLY A 81 -4.63 -10.92 -9.00
C GLY A 81 -5.68 -11.36 -7.99
N TRP A 82 -5.85 -12.67 -7.88
CA TRP A 82 -6.82 -13.28 -6.97
C TRP A 82 -6.20 -13.58 -5.61
N VAL A 83 -6.90 -13.20 -4.56
CA VAL A 83 -6.54 -13.48 -3.16
C VAL A 83 -7.67 -14.25 -2.49
N ALA A 84 -7.30 -15.31 -1.77
CA ALA A 84 -8.24 -16.01 -0.89
C ALA A 84 -8.35 -15.25 0.43
N VAL A 85 -9.47 -14.54 0.62
CA VAL A 85 -9.77 -13.79 1.84
C VAL A 85 -11.29 -13.70 2.03
N GLU A 86 -11.76 -13.98 3.23
CA GLU A 86 -13.17 -13.80 3.55
C GLU A 86 -13.55 -12.31 3.46
N PRO A 87 -14.76 -11.96 3.00
CA PRO A 87 -15.19 -10.58 2.75
C PRO A 87 -14.98 -9.62 3.93
N GLU A 88 -15.17 -10.12 5.14
CA GLU A 88 -15.02 -9.34 6.37
C GLU A 88 -13.56 -8.95 6.71
N TYR A 89 -12.58 -9.65 6.15
CA TYR A 89 -11.14 -9.39 6.38
C TYR A 89 -10.46 -8.61 5.24
N VAL A 90 -11.21 -8.15 4.23
CA VAL A 90 -10.66 -7.38 3.11
C VAL A 90 -9.95 -6.09 3.59
N GLY A 91 -10.38 -5.52 4.72
CA GLY A 91 -9.70 -4.38 5.34
C GLY A 91 -8.24 -4.65 5.70
N LEU A 92 -7.88 -5.89 6.03
CA LEU A 92 -6.49 -6.30 6.32
C LEU A 92 -5.60 -6.29 5.07
N PHE A 93 -6.17 -6.29 3.88
CA PHE A 93 -5.40 -6.30 2.64
C PHE A 93 -4.49 -5.08 2.52
N SER A 94 -5.03 -3.87 2.73
CA SER A 94 -4.24 -2.63 2.71
C SER A 94 -3.19 -2.59 3.83
N LEU A 95 -3.51 -3.12 5.00
CA LEU A 95 -2.58 -3.20 6.13
C LEU A 95 -1.43 -4.16 5.82
N ASN A 96 -1.72 -5.32 5.23
CA ASN A 96 -0.69 -6.28 4.81
C ASN A 96 0.19 -5.73 3.68
N ALA A 97 -0.38 -4.95 2.76
CA ALA A 97 0.38 -4.24 1.74
C ALA A 97 1.34 -3.20 2.35
N ALA A 98 0.88 -2.45 3.35
CA ALA A 98 1.72 -1.50 4.07
C ALA A 98 2.91 -2.19 4.77
N LEU A 99 2.68 -3.34 5.41
CA LEU A 99 3.75 -4.17 5.98
C LEU A 99 4.73 -4.68 4.92
N ALA A 100 4.27 -5.01 3.72
CA ALA A 100 5.14 -5.41 2.63
C ALA A 100 6.07 -4.27 2.18
N VAL A 101 5.52 -3.06 2.01
CA VAL A 101 6.31 -1.86 1.67
C VAL A 101 7.29 -1.54 2.80
N GLN A 102 6.85 -1.53 4.05
CA GLN A 102 7.71 -1.30 5.21
C GLN A 102 8.86 -2.31 5.28
N SER A 103 8.56 -3.61 5.16
CA SER A 103 9.57 -4.68 5.20
C SER A 103 10.60 -4.53 4.08
N ALA A 104 10.18 -4.14 2.87
CA ALA A 104 11.08 -3.86 1.76
C ALA A 104 12.00 -2.68 2.06
N LEU A 105 11.46 -1.58 2.57
CA LEU A 105 12.22 -0.38 2.93
C LEU A 105 13.24 -0.66 4.04
N ILE A 106 12.86 -1.39 5.09
CA ILE A 106 13.76 -1.80 6.17
C ILE A 106 14.89 -2.70 5.63
N THR A 107 14.57 -3.67 4.78
CA THR A 107 15.57 -4.56 4.14
C THR A 107 16.55 -3.77 3.28
N LEU A 108 16.11 -2.67 2.67
CA LEU A 108 16.96 -1.77 1.90
C LEU A 108 17.78 -0.81 2.78
N GLY A 109 17.58 -0.80 4.11
CA GLY A 109 18.33 0.00 5.07
C GLY A 109 17.67 1.33 5.46
N VAL A 110 16.37 1.49 5.21
CA VAL A 110 15.60 2.67 5.68
C VAL A 110 15.22 2.47 7.14
N SER A 111 15.56 3.44 7.99
CA SER A 111 15.18 3.45 9.40
C SER A 111 13.89 4.25 9.66
N GLN A 112 13.29 4.02 10.83
CA GLN A 112 12.14 4.79 11.35
C GLN A 112 10.92 4.80 10.40
N VAL A 113 10.68 3.69 9.71
CA VAL A 113 9.51 3.51 8.84
C VAL A 113 8.29 3.17 9.69
N GLN A 114 7.30 4.05 9.74
CA GLN A 114 6.07 3.91 10.52
C GLN A 114 4.85 3.76 9.61
N LEU A 115 3.81 3.11 10.13
CA LEU A 115 2.57 2.84 9.41
C LEU A 115 1.47 3.76 9.93
N LYS A 116 0.90 4.57 9.05
CA LYS A 116 -0.28 5.36 9.35
C LYS A 116 -1.53 4.69 8.79
N TRP A 117 -2.45 4.38 9.68
CA TRP A 117 -3.72 3.77 9.30
C TRP A 117 -4.52 4.64 8.31
N PRO A 118 -5.13 4.02 7.29
CA PRO A 118 -5.11 2.58 7.02
C PRO A 118 -4.05 2.13 6.01
N ASN A 119 -3.38 3.02 5.29
CA ASN A 119 -2.72 2.68 4.04
C ASN A 119 -1.50 3.54 3.67
N ASP A 120 -0.90 4.23 4.64
CA ASP A 120 0.21 5.15 4.37
C ASP A 120 1.50 4.74 5.11
N ILE A 121 2.64 5.02 4.49
CA ILE A 121 3.98 4.90 5.07
C ILE A 121 4.50 6.28 5.41
N TYR A 122 5.05 6.42 6.60
CA TYR A 122 5.58 7.68 7.14
C TYR A 122 7.03 7.54 7.59
N ILE A 123 7.77 8.62 7.48
CA ILE A 123 9.08 8.85 8.12
C ILE A 123 9.03 10.27 8.68
N ALA A 124 9.39 10.44 9.97
CA ALA A 124 9.42 11.75 10.64
C ALA A 124 8.13 12.57 10.39
N ASP A 125 6.99 11.97 10.68
CA ASP A 125 5.64 12.56 10.54
C ASP A 125 5.25 13.05 9.15
N ARG A 126 6.01 12.65 8.11
CA ARG A 126 5.74 12.98 6.70
C ARG A 126 5.51 11.73 5.86
N LYS A 127 4.59 11.85 4.91
CA LYS A 127 4.18 10.72 4.05
C LYS A 127 5.24 10.38 3.01
N LEU A 128 5.76 9.15 3.06
CA LEU A 128 6.68 8.59 2.07
C LEU A 128 5.95 7.83 0.96
N ALA A 129 4.96 7.01 1.33
CA ALA A 129 4.25 6.16 0.37
C ALA A 129 2.76 6.03 0.74
N GLY A 130 1.96 5.65 -0.24
CA GLY A 130 0.55 5.32 -0.05
C GLY A 130 0.15 4.11 -0.87
N MET A 131 -0.80 3.33 -0.35
CA MET A 131 -1.39 2.18 -1.01
C MET A 131 -2.87 2.43 -1.27
N LEU A 132 -3.37 1.92 -2.39
CA LEU A 132 -4.78 1.95 -2.74
C LEU A 132 -5.22 0.57 -3.20
N THR A 133 -6.16 -0.02 -2.47
CA THR A 133 -6.72 -1.33 -2.79
C THR A 133 -8.12 -1.18 -3.36
N THR A 134 -8.38 -1.84 -4.47
CA THR A 134 -9.70 -1.95 -5.10
C THR A 134 -10.06 -3.42 -5.24
N VAL A 135 -11.24 -3.81 -4.76
CA VAL A 135 -11.82 -5.13 -5.04
C VAL A 135 -12.67 -5.00 -6.30
N VAL A 136 -12.21 -5.64 -7.38
CA VAL A 136 -12.87 -5.57 -8.70
C VAL A 136 -14.08 -6.50 -8.74
N GLN A 137 -13.90 -7.74 -8.28
CA GLN A 137 -14.97 -8.74 -8.22
C GLN A 137 -14.70 -9.78 -7.13
N ARG A 138 -15.73 -10.54 -6.79
CA ARG A 138 -15.66 -11.63 -5.80
C ARG A 138 -16.27 -12.91 -6.35
N ARG A 139 -15.68 -14.05 -5.94
CA ARG A 139 -16.19 -15.40 -6.21
C ARG A 139 -16.04 -16.25 -4.94
N GLY A 140 -17.05 -16.24 -4.08
CA GLY A 140 -16.96 -16.82 -2.74
C GLY A 140 -15.91 -16.10 -1.90
N HIS A 141 -14.91 -16.84 -1.39
CA HIS A 141 -13.77 -16.32 -0.63
C HIS A 141 -12.62 -15.78 -1.50
N LEU A 142 -12.74 -15.87 -2.83
CA LEU A 142 -11.75 -15.32 -3.75
C LEU A 142 -12.12 -13.88 -4.13
N CYS A 143 -11.20 -12.96 -3.94
CA CYS A 143 -11.30 -11.57 -4.37
C CYS A 143 -10.29 -11.29 -5.48
N ASP A 144 -10.75 -10.78 -6.62
CA ASP A 144 -9.91 -10.15 -7.65
C ASP A 144 -9.62 -8.73 -7.20
N VAL A 145 -8.37 -8.45 -6.90
CA VAL A 145 -7.96 -7.19 -6.28
C VAL A 145 -6.92 -6.48 -7.12
N ILE A 146 -7.00 -5.15 -7.12
CA ILE A 146 -5.95 -4.28 -7.63
C ILE A 146 -5.34 -3.55 -6.43
N LEU A 147 -4.02 -3.68 -6.24
CA LEU A 147 -3.24 -2.97 -5.26
C LEU A 147 -2.34 -1.95 -5.94
N GLY A 148 -2.65 -0.66 -5.84
CA GLY A 148 -1.79 0.43 -6.27
C GLY A 148 -0.82 0.84 -5.18
N ILE A 149 0.43 1.11 -5.55
CA ILE A 149 1.49 1.59 -4.66
C ILE A 149 2.17 2.80 -5.29
N GLY A 150 2.13 3.92 -4.57
CA GLY A 150 2.89 5.12 -4.88
C GLY A 150 3.95 5.36 -3.81
N LEU A 151 5.21 5.64 -4.21
CA LEU A 151 6.29 5.95 -3.29
C LEU A 151 7.10 7.14 -3.80
N ASN A 152 7.31 8.12 -2.92
CA ASN A 152 8.09 9.31 -3.18
C ASN A 152 9.58 8.95 -3.12
N ARG A 153 10.20 8.71 -4.27
CA ARG A 153 11.61 8.32 -4.35
C ARG A 153 12.53 9.54 -4.36
N LEU A 154 12.18 10.57 -5.12
CA LEU A 154 12.94 11.81 -5.30
C LEU A 154 12.23 13.00 -4.67
N SER A 155 12.97 13.98 -4.20
CA SER A 155 12.48 15.21 -3.55
C SER A 155 11.99 16.27 -4.55
N ILE A 156 11.41 15.85 -5.68
CA ILE A 156 10.97 16.75 -6.75
C ILE A 156 9.46 16.97 -6.63
N ALA A 157 9.05 18.25 -6.53
CA ALA A 157 7.66 18.70 -6.54
C ALA A 157 6.76 18.01 -5.51
N LEU A 158 7.28 17.67 -4.33
CA LEU A 158 6.50 17.08 -3.24
C LEU A 158 5.80 18.16 -2.42
N PRO A 159 4.57 17.92 -1.94
CA PRO A 159 3.91 18.76 -0.97
C PRO A 159 4.67 18.76 0.37
N SER A 160 4.47 19.77 1.20
CA SER A 160 5.20 19.97 2.49
C SER A 160 5.01 18.80 3.47
N GLU A 161 3.86 18.17 3.47
CA GLU A 161 3.51 17.01 4.30
C GLU A 161 4.07 15.67 3.80
N ALA A 162 4.75 15.68 2.63
CA ALA A 162 5.39 14.51 2.05
C ALA A 162 6.90 14.52 2.26
N ILE A 163 7.51 13.36 2.18
CA ILE A 163 8.96 13.15 2.25
C ILE A 163 9.39 12.18 1.15
N ALA A 164 10.61 12.33 0.65
CA ALA A 164 11.20 11.39 -0.29
C ALA A 164 12.12 10.38 0.40
N LEU A 165 12.35 9.27 -0.29
CA LEU A 165 13.37 8.29 0.10
C LEU A 165 14.80 8.84 -0.06
N GLU A 166 14.98 9.73 -1.04
CA GLU A 166 16.23 10.45 -1.26
C GLU A 166 16.70 11.14 0.01
N GLY A 167 17.96 10.92 0.38
CA GLY A 167 18.55 11.44 1.63
C GLY A 167 18.13 10.71 2.91
N LYS A 168 17.36 9.63 2.81
CA LYS A 168 16.94 8.78 3.95
C LYS A 168 17.61 7.42 3.95
N ILE A 169 18.45 7.16 2.98
CA ILE A 169 19.16 5.91 2.76
C ILE A 169 20.54 6.20 2.14
N ALA A 170 21.54 5.40 2.50
CA ALA A 170 22.92 5.62 2.04
C ALA A 170 23.08 5.49 0.51
N ARG A 171 22.43 4.53 -0.12
CA ARG A 171 22.35 4.36 -1.57
C ARG A 171 20.90 4.37 -2.01
N LEU A 172 20.50 5.36 -2.79
CA LEU A 172 19.15 5.43 -3.32
C LEU A 172 18.88 4.31 -4.34
N PRO A 173 17.99 3.36 -4.06
CA PRO A 173 17.69 2.27 -4.99
C PRO A 173 17.04 2.79 -6.29
N SER A 174 17.27 2.09 -7.38
CA SER A 174 16.54 2.35 -8.63
C SER A 174 15.05 2.04 -8.50
N VAL A 175 14.24 2.55 -9.43
CA VAL A 175 12.80 2.24 -9.47
C VAL A 175 12.58 0.73 -9.59
N ALA A 176 13.38 0.02 -10.41
CA ALA A 176 13.28 -1.43 -10.57
C ALA A 176 13.57 -2.19 -9.28
N GLU A 177 14.63 -1.81 -8.55
CA GLU A 177 14.98 -2.43 -7.26
C GLU A 177 13.87 -2.24 -6.23
N LEU A 178 13.28 -1.03 -6.15
CA LEU A 178 12.17 -0.76 -5.23
C LEU A 178 10.92 -1.57 -5.57
N ILE A 179 10.52 -1.58 -6.85
CA ILE A 179 9.36 -2.37 -7.30
C ILE A 179 9.59 -3.85 -6.99
N ALA A 180 10.77 -4.39 -7.31
CA ALA A 180 11.07 -5.79 -7.08
C ALA A 180 11.12 -6.15 -5.58
N ALA A 181 11.75 -5.32 -4.75
CA ALA A 181 11.82 -5.54 -3.30
C ALA A 181 10.43 -5.51 -2.65
N ILE A 182 9.58 -4.54 -3.00
CA ILE A 182 8.21 -4.45 -2.51
C ILE A 182 7.38 -5.65 -2.99
N SER A 183 7.50 -6.01 -4.27
CA SER A 183 6.79 -7.14 -4.86
C SER A 183 7.18 -8.47 -4.20
N HIS A 184 8.46 -8.67 -3.90
CA HIS A 184 8.94 -9.83 -3.15
C HIS A 184 8.27 -9.94 -1.78
N GLN A 185 8.25 -8.87 -0.99
CA GLN A 185 7.63 -8.85 0.33
C GLN A 185 6.11 -9.03 0.25
N TRP A 186 5.48 -8.43 -0.77
CA TRP A 186 4.05 -8.58 -1.02
C TRP A 186 3.66 -10.04 -1.30
N LEU A 187 4.33 -10.68 -2.25
CA LEU A 187 4.04 -12.06 -2.65
C LEU A 187 4.27 -13.08 -1.53
N ARG A 188 5.23 -12.81 -0.63
CA ARG A 188 5.45 -13.62 0.59
C ARG A 188 4.30 -13.56 1.59
N ARG A 189 3.60 -12.42 1.66
CA ARG A 189 2.59 -12.15 2.68
C ARG A 189 1.17 -12.50 2.25
N LEU A 190 0.95 -12.83 0.98
CA LEU A 190 -0.39 -13.08 0.45
C LEU A 190 -1.13 -14.19 1.19
N ASP A 191 -0.46 -15.29 1.46
CA ASP A 191 -1.07 -16.48 2.04
C ASP A 191 -1.47 -16.27 3.52
N ALA A 192 -0.90 -15.28 4.20
CA ALA A 192 -1.27 -14.95 5.59
C ALA A 192 -2.72 -14.50 5.74
N LEU A 193 -3.32 -13.89 4.71
CA LEU A 193 -4.71 -13.43 4.74
C LEU A 193 -5.72 -14.59 4.82
N SER A 194 -5.35 -15.78 4.35
CA SER A 194 -6.24 -16.95 4.27
C SER A 194 -6.45 -17.69 5.60
N SER A 195 -5.61 -17.44 6.62
CA SER A 195 -5.67 -18.13 7.90
C SER A 195 -5.89 -17.19 9.09
N ALA A 196 -6.52 -17.66 10.15
CA ALA A 196 -6.71 -16.89 11.38
C ALA A 196 -5.37 -16.50 12.03
N HIS A 197 -4.39 -17.42 12.03
CA HIS A 197 -3.04 -17.18 12.55
C HIS A 197 -2.33 -16.07 11.75
N GLY A 198 -2.30 -16.17 10.43
CA GLY A 198 -1.67 -15.15 9.58
C GLY A 198 -2.35 -13.77 9.69
N ARG A 199 -3.67 -13.72 9.86
CA ARG A 199 -4.37 -12.46 10.11
C ARG A 199 -4.00 -11.84 11.45
N ALA A 200 -3.82 -12.65 12.50
CA ALA A 200 -3.33 -12.18 13.80
C ALA A 200 -1.89 -11.63 13.70
N GLU A 201 -0.99 -12.33 13.01
CA GLU A 201 0.38 -11.86 12.75
C GLU A 201 0.40 -10.53 11.98
N ILE A 202 -0.45 -10.36 10.95
CA ILE A 202 -0.60 -9.08 10.23
C ILE A 202 -0.99 -7.97 11.21
N ARG A 203 -1.98 -8.21 12.06
CA ARG A 203 -2.47 -7.22 13.02
C ARG A 203 -1.39 -6.83 14.03
N GLU A 204 -0.68 -7.79 14.63
CA GLU A 204 0.39 -7.55 15.61
C GLU A 204 1.56 -6.80 14.98
N ALA A 205 2.05 -7.26 13.83
CA ALA A 205 3.14 -6.61 13.11
C ALA A 205 2.77 -5.16 12.71
N TRP A 206 1.51 -4.94 12.34
CA TRP A 206 1.04 -3.61 11.96
C TRP A 206 1.01 -2.67 13.18
N LEU A 207 0.46 -3.13 14.30
CA LEU A 207 0.37 -2.34 15.54
C LEU A 207 1.74 -1.99 16.10
N SER A 208 2.73 -2.88 15.98
CA SER A 208 4.10 -2.61 16.45
C SER A 208 4.80 -1.44 15.75
N SER A 209 4.31 -1.06 14.57
CA SER A 209 4.84 0.02 13.73
C SER A 209 3.86 1.17 13.53
N ALA A 210 2.73 1.13 14.23
CA ALA A 210 1.64 2.08 14.06
C ALA A 210 2.02 3.48 14.54
N LEU A 211 1.93 4.45 13.65
CA LEU A 211 2.12 5.87 13.95
C LEU A 211 0.96 6.36 14.82
N TRP A 212 1.24 7.00 15.94
CA TRP A 212 0.30 7.59 16.91
C TRP A 212 -0.56 6.60 17.73
N LEU A 213 -0.24 5.32 17.75
CA LEU A 213 -0.90 4.34 18.61
C LEU A 213 -0.80 4.78 20.08
N GLY A 214 -1.91 4.77 20.80
CA GLY A 214 -2.00 5.21 22.20
C GLY A 214 -2.05 6.73 22.40
N LEU A 215 -1.95 7.52 21.32
CA LEU A 215 -2.00 8.98 21.38
C LEU A 215 -3.40 9.52 21.10
N PRO A 216 -3.70 10.75 21.56
CA PRO A 216 -4.91 11.47 21.18
C PRO A 216 -4.92 11.75 19.68
N ILE A 217 -6.01 11.38 19.03
CA ILE A 217 -6.22 11.64 17.59
C ILE A 217 -7.61 12.18 17.33
N LYS A 218 -7.74 12.87 16.22
CA LYS A 218 -9.02 13.29 15.64
C LYS A 218 -9.31 12.48 14.38
N VAL A 219 -10.50 11.93 14.32
CA VAL A 219 -11.01 11.12 13.23
C VAL A 219 -12.15 11.88 12.57
N TRP A 220 -12.11 12.05 11.24
CA TRP A 220 -13.20 12.67 10.47
C TRP A 220 -13.90 11.62 9.62
N GLN A 221 -15.23 11.63 9.69
CA GLN A 221 -16.12 10.85 8.83
C GLN A 221 -17.08 11.82 8.14
N GLY A 222 -16.85 12.05 6.85
CA GLY A 222 -17.55 13.13 6.14
C GLY A 222 -17.25 14.50 6.78
N ASN A 223 -18.32 15.22 7.18
CA ASN A 223 -18.22 16.51 7.85
C ASN A 223 -18.19 16.44 9.39
N GLN A 224 -18.33 15.24 9.96
CA GLN A 224 -18.26 15.03 11.41
C GLN A 224 -16.86 14.67 11.84
N SER A 225 -16.50 15.01 13.07
CA SER A 225 -15.24 14.60 13.66
C SER A 225 -15.43 14.11 15.09
N VAL A 226 -14.64 13.12 15.47
CA VAL A 226 -14.60 12.55 16.81
C VAL A 226 -13.16 12.56 17.30
N GLU A 227 -12.95 12.96 18.55
CA GLU A 227 -11.65 12.97 19.23
C GLU A 227 -11.60 11.85 20.26
N GLY A 228 -10.41 11.26 20.41
CA GLY A 228 -10.22 10.19 21.39
C GLY A 228 -8.80 9.62 21.35
N ILE A 229 -8.55 8.62 22.19
CA ILE A 229 -7.29 7.89 22.24
C ILE A 229 -7.35 6.73 21.24
N TRP A 230 -6.36 6.62 20.37
CA TRP A 230 -6.29 5.49 19.43
C TRP A 230 -5.89 4.20 20.14
N LEU A 231 -6.83 3.26 20.25
CA LEU A 231 -6.63 1.96 20.94
C LEU A 231 -5.97 0.89 20.05
N GLY A 232 -5.91 1.10 18.73
CA GLY A 232 -5.43 0.11 17.77
C GLY A 232 -6.45 -0.24 16.71
N ILE A 233 -6.38 -1.48 16.19
CA ILE A 233 -7.29 -1.97 15.17
C ILE A 233 -8.01 -3.25 15.62
N THR A 234 -9.20 -3.50 15.06
CA THR A 234 -9.92 -4.76 15.23
C THR A 234 -9.24 -5.89 14.47
N ASP A 235 -9.69 -7.13 14.65
CA ASP A 235 -9.30 -8.30 13.87
C ASP A 235 -9.61 -8.16 12.36
N ARG A 236 -10.56 -7.29 12.00
CA ARG A 236 -10.94 -6.95 10.61
C ARG A 236 -10.20 -5.72 10.06
N GLY A 237 -9.29 -5.11 10.83
CA GLY A 237 -8.49 -3.97 10.41
C GLY A 237 -9.15 -2.60 10.57
N ALA A 238 -10.33 -2.51 11.20
CA ALA A 238 -10.99 -1.24 11.51
C ALA A 238 -10.30 -0.53 12.68
N LEU A 239 -10.27 0.81 12.67
CA LEU A 239 -9.68 1.63 13.73
C LEU A 239 -10.57 1.60 14.98
N ARG A 240 -9.96 1.47 16.18
CA ARG A 240 -10.61 1.52 17.48
C ARG A 240 -10.21 2.80 18.20
N LEU A 241 -11.19 3.60 18.63
CA LEU A 241 -11.00 4.89 19.29
C LEU A 241 -11.73 4.91 20.63
N ALA A 242 -11.03 5.18 21.73
CA ALA A 242 -11.66 5.45 23.02
C ALA A 242 -12.09 6.93 23.07
N THR A 243 -13.39 7.17 23.16
CA THR A 243 -13.99 8.50 23.26
C THR A 243 -14.59 8.74 24.63
N ASN A 244 -15.03 9.96 24.91
CA ASN A 244 -15.74 10.29 26.16
C ASN A 244 -17.12 9.59 26.32
N THR A 245 -17.66 9.03 25.23
CA THR A 245 -18.93 8.28 25.19
C THR A 245 -18.74 6.76 25.10
N GLY A 246 -17.50 6.28 25.11
CA GLY A 246 -17.15 4.87 24.97
C GLY A 246 -16.28 4.58 23.76
N GLU A 247 -16.03 3.30 23.48
CA GLU A 247 -15.25 2.88 22.34
C GLU A 247 -16.06 3.00 21.04
N GLN A 248 -15.45 3.59 20.01
CA GLN A 248 -15.99 3.66 18.66
C GLN A 248 -15.07 2.96 17.67
N VAL A 249 -15.66 2.37 16.61
CA VAL A 249 -14.95 1.63 15.56
C VAL A 249 -15.22 2.30 14.22
N PHE A 250 -14.14 2.55 13.44
CA PHE A 250 -14.21 3.22 12.15
C PHE A 250 -13.66 2.34 11.05
N MET A 251 -14.41 2.21 9.96
CA MET A 251 -13.95 1.52 8.76
C MET A 251 -13.03 2.41 7.92
N ALA A 252 -12.14 1.78 7.14
CA ALA A 252 -11.06 2.49 6.45
C ALA A 252 -11.54 3.45 5.35
N ASP A 253 -12.60 3.13 4.65
CA ASP A 253 -13.11 3.83 3.47
C ASP A 253 -13.70 5.21 3.77
N GLU A 254 -14.12 5.47 4.99
CA GLU A 254 -14.90 6.66 5.35
C GLU A 254 -14.10 7.74 6.10
N VAL A 255 -12.85 7.49 6.51
CA VAL A 255 -12.21 8.35 7.51
C VAL A 255 -10.84 8.92 7.15
N LYS A 256 -10.57 10.11 7.73
CA LYS A 256 -9.23 10.73 7.84
C LYS A 256 -8.85 10.78 9.31
N LEU A 257 -7.56 10.69 9.60
CA LEU A 257 -7.07 10.86 10.97
C LEU A 257 -5.82 11.75 11.03
N ARG A 258 -5.68 12.48 12.14
CA ARG A 258 -4.53 13.30 12.50
C ARG A 258 -4.30 13.22 14.02
N PRO A 259 -3.07 13.45 14.51
CA PRO A 259 -2.86 13.67 15.93
C PRO A 259 -3.63 14.92 16.36
N LEU A 260 -3.96 15.01 17.63
CA LEU A 260 -4.32 16.27 18.28
C LEU A 260 -3.02 17.00 18.67
N ASP A 261 -2.99 18.31 18.46
CA ASP A 261 -1.87 19.19 18.83
C ASP A 261 -1.70 19.24 20.36
#